data_2c703d02b2cff7a450f8aafa73411a81
#
_entry.id   2c703d02b2cff7a450f8aafa73411a81
#
_cell.length_a   1.000
_cell.length_b   1.000
_cell.length_c   1.000
_cell.angle_alpha   90.00
_cell.angle_beta   90.00
_cell.angle_gamma   90.00
#
_symmetry.space_group_name_H-M   'P 1'
#
loop_
_entity.id
_entity.type
_entity.pdbx_description
1 polymer ?
#
loop_
_entity_poly.entity_id
_entity_poly.type
_entity_poly.pdbx_seq_one_letter_code
_entity_poly.pdbx_strand_id
1 'polypeptide(L)'
;FSVTFAPYLFRSWEDIEKLAESDWWAEQEEKLRETTGLVIVGSNWHYGVRNTITKEPVQSPEDMKGLKIRVPGNQLQVDSMGALGAAGTPMSLGDVYTALQQGTIDGLENPIAVIENGKYQEVAKYLCEDAHIYDLTTWCCGDEFFSSLTEEQQELLMKTCEEAGVYNNEILDSETSKVLQKLEEAGVTVYTVDNPDEWLAASQSFYDAAEEKYGWSDGLVDTVKNIIGQ
;
A
#
# COMPACT_ATOMS: atom_id res chain seq x y z
N PHE A 1 -11.64 6.44 1.50
CA PHE A 1 -10.57 5.69 0.79
C PHE A 1 -9.45 5.16 1.69
N SER A 2 -9.17 5.76 2.85
CA SER A 2 -8.06 5.32 3.72
C SER A 2 -8.13 3.86 4.17
N VAL A 3 -9.29 3.23 4.12
CA VAL A 3 -9.50 1.80 4.41
C VAL A 3 -8.67 0.88 3.50
N THR A 4 -8.29 1.34 2.29
CA THR A 4 -7.44 0.57 1.37
C THR A 4 -6.03 0.33 1.91
N PHE A 5 -5.59 1.10 2.90
CA PHE A 5 -4.31 0.93 3.60
C PHE A 5 -4.42 0.14 4.92
N ALA A 6 -5.58 -0.47 5.20
CA ALA A 6 -5.72 -1.35 6.35
C ALA A 6 -4.91 -2.64 6.14
N PRO A 7 -4.05 -3.04 7.10
CA PRO A 7 -3.14 -4.16 6.93
C PRO A 7 -3.91 -5.48 6.76
N TYR A 8 -3.57 -6.24 5.73
CA TYR A 8 -4.19 -7.55 5.41
C TYR A 8 -5.70 -7.53 5.13
N LEU A 9 -6.32 -6.38 4.88
CA LEU A 9 -7.72 -6.31 4.45
C LEU A 9 -7.87 -6.90 3.04
N PHE A 10 -6.94 -6.58 2.16
CA PHE A 10 -6.86 -7.11 0.81
C PHE A 10 -5.69 -8.09 0.73
N ARG A 11 -5.93 -9.30 0.21
CA ARG A 11 -4.96 -10.38 0.14
C ARG A 11 -4.55 -10.73 -1.28
N SER A 12 -5.16 -10.06 -2.24
CA SER A 12 -4.89 -10.21 -3.66
C SER A 12 -5.25 -8.92 -4.39
N TRP A 13 -4.77 -8.79 -5.63
CA TRP A 13 -5.23 -7.73 -6.53
C TRP A 13 -6.72 -7.84 -6.82
N GLU A 14 -7.25 -9.05 -6.97
CA GLU A 14 -8.67 -9.30 -7.17
C GLU A 14 -9.54 -8.70 -6.06
N ASP A 15 -9.10 -8.76 -4.80
CA ASP A 15 -9.84 -8.20 -3.68
C ASP A 15 -9.99 -6.68 -3.81
N ILE A 16 -8.87 -5.96 -4.04
CA ILE A 16 -8.92 -4.50 -4.12
C ILE A 16 -9.57 -4.00 -5.42
N GLU A 17 -9.42 -4.74 -6.51
CA GLU A 17 -10.10 -4.45 -7.78
C GLU A 17 -11.62 -4.60 -7.64
N LYS A 18 -12.12 -5.66 -6.98
CA LYS A 18 -13.55 -5.80 -6.65
C LYS A 18 -14.09 -4.61 -5.86
N LEU A 19 -13.30 -4.09 -4.93
CA LEU A 19 -13.70 -2.87 -4.20
C LEU A 19 -13.74 -1.66 -5.12
N ALA A 20 -12.71 -1.47 -5.94
CA ALA A 20 -12.61 -0.32 -6.85
C ALA A 20 -13.67 -0.32 -7.96
N GLU A 21 -14.21 -1.49 -8.32
CA GLU A 21 -15.29 -1.66 -9.30
C GLU A 21 -16.70 -1.62 -8.67
N SER A 22 -16.81 -1.48 -7.35
CA SER A 22 -18.09 -1.55 -6.64
C SER A 22 -18.88 -0.23 -6.67
N ASP A 23 -20.19 -0.33 -6.49
CA ASP A 23 -21.07 0.83 -6.31
C ASP A 23 -20.63 1.68 -5.10
N TRP A 24 -20.14 1.03 -4.04
CA TRP A 24 -19.61 1.73 -2.87
C TRP A 24 -18.44 2.65 -3.24
N TRP A 25 -17.52 2.18 -4.09
CA TRP A 25 -16.38 2.98 -4.54
C TRP A 25 -16.84 4.19 -5.33
N ALA A 26 -17.75 4.00 -6.29
CA ALA A 26 -18.33 5.08 -7.07
C ALA A 26 -19.02 6.15 -6.20
N GLU A 27 -19.74 5.72 -5.14
CA GLU A 27 -20.32 6.63 -4.15
C GLU A 27 -19.23 7.43 -3.40
N GLN A 28 -18.09 6.79 -3.06
CA GLN A 28 -17.00 7.50 -2.39
C GLN A 28 -16.28 8.48 -3.34
N GLU A 29 -16.17 8.17 -4.63
CA GLU A 29 -15.62 9.09 -5.63
C GLU A 29 -16.48 10.34 -5.77
N GLU A 30 -17.82 10.19 -5.87
CA GLU A 30 -18.71 11.34 -5.94
C GLU A 30 -18.65 12.18 -4.65
N LYS A 31 -18.64 11.56 -3.49
CA LYS A 31 -18.48 12.24 -2.21
C LYS A 31 -17.14 12.98 -2.10
N LEU A 32 -16.05 12.40 -2.61
CA LEU A 32 -14.76 13.08 -2.69
C LEU A 32 -14.84 14.32 -3.57
N ARG A 33 -15.45 14.19 -4.75
CA ARG A 33 -15.67 15.30 -5.67
C ARG A 33 -16.45 16.43 -5.04
N GLU A 34 -17.59 16.13 -4.41
CA GLU A 34 -18.45 17.11 -3.74
C GLU A 34 -17.73 17.84 -2.59
N THR A 35 -16.92 17.12 -1.82
CA THR A 35 -16.31 17.67 -0.59
C THR A 35 -14.97 18.36 -0.83
N THR A 36 -14.22 17.96 -1.85
CA THR A 36 -12.83 18.43 -2.06
C THR A 36 -12.62 19.08 -3.43
N GLY A 37 -13.53 18.89 -4.38
CA GLY A 37 -13.33 19.31 -5.77
C GLY A 37 -12.32 18.46 -6.54
N LEU A 38 -12.01 17.23 -6.06
CA LEU A 38 -11.17 16.28 -6.77
C LEU A 38 -12.00 15.26 -7.51
N VAL A 39 -11.70 15.03 -8.78
CA VAL A 39 -12.31 14.00 -9.64
C VAL A 39 -11.28 12.89 -9.82
N ILE A 40 -11.65 11.67 -9.48
CA ILE A 40 -10.84 10.48 -9.81
C ILE A 40 -11.08 10.13 -11.27
N VAL A 41 -10.01 10.01 -12.04
CA VAL A 41 -10.05 9.69 -13.47
C VAL A 41 -9.55 8.28 -13.79
N GLY A 42 -9.03 7.57 -12.79
CA GLY A 42 -8.65 6.17 -12.88
C GLY A 42 -8.30 5.59 -11.52
N SER A 43 -8.82 4.39 -11.23
CA SER A 43 -8.70 3.69 -9.94
C SER A 43 -8.14 2.27 -10.08
N ASN A 44 -7.55 1.92 -11.23
CA ASN A 44 -7.10 0.57 -11.53
C ASN A 44 -5.58 0.40 -11.58
N TRP A 45 -4.81 1.36 -11.04
CA TRP A 45 -3.35 1.35 -11.11
C TRP A 45 -2.72 0.65 -9.91
N HIS A 46 -2.03 -0.44 -10.12
CA HIS A 46 -1.23 -1.10 -9.10
C HIS A 46 0.05 -0.32 -8.82
N TYR A 47 0.24 0.13 -7.60
CA TYR A 47 1.52 0.69 -7.16
C TYR A 47 2.49 -0.43 -6.79
N GLY A 48 1.99 -1.51 -6.23
CA GLY A 48 2.71 -2.72 -5.90
C GLY A 48 2.29 -3.31 -4.55
N VAL A 49 2.73 -4.54 -4.30
CA VAL A 49 2.54 -5.19 -3.00
C VAL A 49 3.62 -4.68 -2.04
N ARG A 50 3.20 -4.14 -0.90
CA ARG A 50 4.11 -3.60 0.11
C ARG A 50 4.65 -4.72 0.98
N ASN A 51 5.97 -4.73 1.12
CA ASN A 51 6.76 -5.70 1.87
C ASN A 51 7.75 -4.98 2.77
N THR A 52 8.24 -5.66 3.79
CA THR A 52 9.15 -5.07 4.78
C THR A 52 10.60 -5.49 4.51
N ILE A 53 11.52 -4.51 4.37
CA ILE A 53 12.97 -4.75 4.29
C ILE A 53 13.67 -4.20 5.53
N THR A 54 14.55 -5.00 6.13
CA THR A 54 15.18 -4.73 7.43
C THR A 54 16.68 -5.02 7.41
N LYS A 55 17.39 -4.53 8.44
CA LYS A 55 18.81 -4.84 8.67
C LYS A 55 19.04 -6.21 9.27
N GLU A 56 18.10 -6.69 10.08
CA GLU A 56 18.12 -7.99 10.74
C GLU A 56 16.97 -8.84 10.22
N PRO A 57 17.04 -10.17 10.25
CA PRO A 57 15.98 -11.05 9.77
C PRO A 57 14.64 -10.80 10.46
N VAL A 58 13.56 -10.74 9.67
CA VAL A 58 12.17 -10.70 10.11
C VAL A 58 11.41 -11.78 9.37
N GLN A 59 10.77 -12.70 10.09
CA GLN A 59 9.98 -13.81 9.54
C GLN A 59 8.61 -13.91 10.22
N SER A 60 8.43 -13.24 11.36
CA SER A 60 7.21 -13.24 12.15
C SER A 60 6.92 -11.85 12.76
N PRO A 61 5.70 -11.58 13.24
CA PRO A 61 5.39 -10.36 13.99
C PRO A 61 6.21 -10.23 15.29
N GLU A 62 6.66 -11.35 15.88
CA GLU A 62 7.52 -11.32 17.06
C GLU A 62 8.88 -10.68 16.76
N ASP A 63 9.44 -10.94 15.55
CA ASP A 63 10.71 -10.37 15.12
C ASP A 63 10.62 -8.86 14.83
N MET A 64 9.39 -8.35 14.61
CA MET A 64 9.14 -6.92 14.41
C MET A 64 9.26 -6.10 15.71
N LYS A 65 9.18 -6.75 16.87
CA LYS A 65 9.15 -6.06 18.16
C LYS A 65 10.39 -5.21 18.43
N GLY A 66 10.14 -3.94 18.65
CA GLY A 66 11.18 -2.96 18.94
C GLY A 66 11.93 -2.41 17.73
N LEU A 67 11.69 -2.94 16.52
CA LEU A 67 12.24 -2.39 15.29
C LEU A 67 11.56 -1.06 14.94
N LYS A 68 12.35 -0.10 14.50
CA LYS A 68 11.88 1.17 13.95
C LYS A 68 11.73 1.01 12.44
N ILE A 69 10.51 0.78 12.00
CA ILE A 69 10.19 0.64 10.58
C ILE A 69 9.69 1.98 10.04
N ARG A 70 10.40 2.51 9.05
CA ARG A 70 9.96 3.75 8.41
C ARG A 70 8.65 3.54 7.67
N VAL A 71 7.76 4.49 7.86
CA VAL A 71 6.51 4.62 7.12
C VAL A 71 6.38 6.03 6.53
N PRO A 72 5.51 6.27 5.53
CA PRO A 72 5.11 7.63 5.15
C PRO A 72 4.53 8.42 6.31
N GLY A 73 4.44 9.76 6.16
CA GLY A 73 3.96 10.68 7.19
C GLY A 73 2.45 10.61 7.45
N ASN A 74 1.94 9.44 7.75
CA ASN A 74 0.50 9.14 7.87
C ASN A 74 0.28 8.22 9.09
N GLN A 75 -0.63 8.65 9.97
CA GLN A 75 -0.88 7.96 11.24
C GLN A 75 -1.40 6.54 11.06
N LEU A 76 -2.19 6.28 10.02
CA LEU A 76 -2.73 4.95 9.76
C LEU A 76 -1.59 3.93 9.52
N GLN A 77 -0.58 4.29 8.72
CA GLN A 77 0.56 3.42 8.48
C GLN A 77 1.47 3.27 9.71
N VAL A 78 1.60 4.31 10.54
CA VAL A 78 2.27 4.20 11.86
C VAL A 78 1.58 3.15 12.71
N ASP A 79 0.27 3.20 12.79
CA ASP A 79 -0.53 2.27 13.60
C ASP A 79 -0.58 0.86 13.00
N SER A 80 -0.59 0.74 11.68
CA SER A 80 -0.48 -0.56 11.00
C SER A 80 0.80 -1.28 11.38
N MET A 81 1.95 -0.59 11.29
CA MET A 81 3.23 -1.17 11.73
C MET A 81 3.24 -1.43 13.25
N GLY A 82 2.59 -0.57 14.04
CA GLY A 82 2.42 -0.78 15.48
C GLY A 82 1.66 -2.05 15.81
N ALA A 83 0.60 -2.35 15.10
CA ALA A 83 -0.17 -3.58 15.25
C ALA A 83 0.66 -4.83 14.90
N LEU A 84 1.53 -4.72 13.90
CA LEU A 84 2.46 -5.78 13.52
C LEU A 84 3.68 -5.91 14.47
N GLY A 85 3.75 -5.09 15.53
CA GLY A 85 4.78 -5.16 16.57
C GLY A 85 5.92 -4.15 16.44
N ALA A 86 6.05 -3.44 15.31
CA ALA A 86 7.13 -2.48 15.08
C ALA A 86 6.78 -1.08 15.59
N ALA A 87 7.78 -0.24 15.76
CA ALA A 87 7.62 1.20 15.94
C ALA A 87 7.56 1.88 14.57
N GLY A 88 6.35 2.13 14.04
CA GLY A 88 6.16 2.90 12.81
C GLY A 88 6.78 4.30 12.96
N THR A 89 7.78 4.61 12.15
CA THR A 89 8.57 5.85 12.24
C THR A 89 8.32 6.71 11.00
N PRO A 90 7.47 7.74 11.09
CA PRO A 90 7.11 8.56 9.96
C PRO A 90 8.30 9.39 9.47
N MET A 91 8.59 9.31 8.16
CA MET A 91 9.73 9.99 7.56
C MET A 91 9.53 10.19 6.06
N SER A 92 10.05 11.29 5.52
CA SER A 92 10.12 11.53 4.08
C SER A 92 10.92 10.43 3.37
N LEU A 93 10.48 9.99 2.19
CA LEU A 93 11.16 8.92 1.43
C LEU A 93 12.62 9.27 1.10
N GLY A 94 12.90 10.56 0.82
CA GLY A 94 14.24 11.03 0.51
C GLY A 94 15.26 10.91 1.64
N ASP A 95 14.81 10.77 2.90
CA ASP A 95 15.69 10.68 4.07
C ASP A 95 16.01 9.24 4.48
N VAL A 96 15.28 8.25 3.92
CA VAL A 96 15.27 6.85 4.35
C VAL A 96 16.65 6.19 4.21
N TYR A 97 17.30 6.35 3.06
CA TYR A 97 18.61 5.74 2.82
C TYR A 97 19.63 6.16 3.88
N THR A 98 19.70 7.47 4.14
CA THR A 98 20.60 8.03 5.15
C THR A 98 20.24 7.56 6.55
N ALA A 99 18.96 7.51 6.89
CA ALA A 99 18.50 7.04 8.20
C ALA A 99 18.82 5.56 8.44
N LEU A 100 18.64 4.71 7.42
CA LEU A 100 19.07 3.31 7.45
C LEU A 100 20.60 3.19 7.62
N GLN A 101 21.36 3.94 6.82
CA GLN A 101 22.82 3.91 6.88
C GLN A 101 23.36 4.32 8.26
N GLN A 102 22.74 5.34 8.88
CA GLN A 102 23.10 5.84 10.21
C GLN A 102 22.54 5.00 11.37
N GLY A 103 21.65 4.04 11.12
CA GLY A 103 21.00 3.25 12.16
C GLY A 103 19.93 3.99 12.96
N THR A 104 19.38 5.04 12.42
CA THR A 104 18.25 5.79 13.04
C THR A 104 16.94 5.01 12.93
N ILE A 105 16.80 4.21 11.87
CA ILE A 105 15.74 3.24 11.62
C ILE A 105 16.36 1.88 11.31
N ASP A 106 15.57 0.81 11.49
CA ASP A 106 15.98 -0.56 11.31
C ASP A 106 15.50 -1.17 10.00
N GLY A 107 14.48 -0.56 9.38
CA GLY A 107 13.90 -1.00 8.13
C GLY A 107 12.91 0.01 7.56
N LEU A 108 12.30 -0.37 6.44
CA LEU A 108 11.16 0.32 5.81
C LEU A 108 10.22 -0.70 5.20
N GLU A 109 9.00 -0.26 4.91
CA GLU A 109 8.03 -1.00 4.12
C GLU A 109 7.74 -0.26 2.81
N ASN A 110 7.67 -0.98 1.70
CA ASN A 110 7.32 -0.45 0.37
C ASN A 110 7.19 -1.60 -0.65
N PRO A 111 6.62 -1.36 -1.84
CA PRO A 111 6.77 -2.28 -2.96
C PRO A 111 8.24 -2.53 -3.32
N ILE A 112 8.55 -3.75 -3.75
CA ILE A 112 9.94 -4.17 -4.03
C ILE A 112 10.63 -3.31 -5.09
N ALA A 113 9.89 -2.80 -6.09
CA ALA A 113 10.44 -1.89 -7.09
C ALA A 113 10.90 -0.55 -6.49
N VAL A 114 10.19 -0.05 -5.47
CA VAL A 114 10.59 1.16 -4.73
C VAL A 114 11.82 0.88 -3.86
N ILE A 115 11.89 -0.32 -3.28
CA ILE A 115 13.06 -0.78 -2.50
C ILE A 115 14.31 -0.81 -3.38
N GLU A 116 14.21 -1.41 -4.56
CA GLU A 116 15.33 -1.52 -5.52
C GLU A 116 15.75 -0.14 -6.05
N ASN A 117 14.81 0.67 -6.52
CA ASN A 117 15.06 2.00 -7.06
C ASN A 117 15.67 2.96 -6.02
N GLY A 118 15.26 2.85 -4.76
CA GLY A 118 15.80 3.61 -3.63
C GLY A 118 17.16 3.11 -3.14
N LYS A 119 17.66 2.01 -3.71
CA LYS A 119 18.92 1.34 -3.33
C LYS A 119 18.98 0.93 -1.86
N TYR A 120 17.82 0.68 -1.25
CA TYR A 120 17.76 0.32 0.18
C TYR A 120 18.41 -1.03 0.46
N GLN A 121 18.50 -1.92 -0.53
CA GLN A 121 19.24 -3.17 -0.49
C GLN A 121 20.75 -2.99 -0.22
N GLU A 122 21.32 -1.81 -0.38
CA GLU A 122 22.72 -1.54 0.00
C GLU A 122 22.91 -1.47 1.52
N VAL A 123 21.87 -1.04 2.25
CA VAL A 123 21.90 -0.72 3.68
C VAL A 123 20.94 -1.56 4.54
N ALA A 124 20.07 -2.39 3.92
CA ALA A 124 19.21 -3.37 4.56
C ALA A 124 19.21 -4.66 3.73
N LYS A 125 19.33 -5.83 4.37
CA LYS A 125 19.68 -7.08 3.69
C LYS A 125 18.65 -8.21 3.83
N TYR A 126 17.53 -7.95 4.50
CA TYR A 126 16.53 -8.97 4.75
C TYR A 126 15.17 -8.46 4.32
N LEU A 127 14.62 -9.04 3.25
CA LEU A 127 13.29 -8.74 2.74
C LEU A 127 12.33 -9.82 3.22
N CYS A 128 11.32 -9.43 3.98
CA CYS A 128 10.17 -10.26 4.30
C CYS A 128 9.05 -9.96 3.29
N GLU A 129 8.64 -10.95 2.52
CA GLU A 129 7.46 -10.86 1.64
C GLU A 129 6.18 -11.02 2.47
N ASP A 130 5.96 -10.09 3.39
CA ASP A 130 4.81 -10.07 4.30
C ASP A 130 3.51 -9.57 3.63
N ALA A 131 3.60 -8.97 2.46
CA ALA A 131 2.46 -8.59 1.62
C ALA A 131 1.31 -7.91 2.39
N HIS A 132 1.64 -7.04 3.34
CA HIS A 132 0.67 -6.47 4.29
C HIS A 132 -0.31 -5.48 3.66
N ILE A 133 0.00 -4.91 2.48
CA ILE A 133 -0.88 -4.01 1.72
C ILE A 133 -0.71 -4.27 0.23
N TYR A 134 -1.82 -4.47 -0.48
CA TYR A 134 -1.92 -4.36 -1.93
C TYR A 134 -2.24 -2.91 -2.26
N ASP A 135 -1.24 -2.16 -2.72
CA ASP A 135 -1.31 -0.69 -2.83
C ASP A 135 -1.83 -0.26 -4.20
N LEU A 136 -3.04 0.30 -4.20
CA LEU A 136 -3.72 0.83 -5.37
C LEU A 136 -3.53 2.34 -5.45
N THR A 137 -3.08 2.82 -6.60
CA THR A 137 -2.95 4.25 -6.88
C THR A 137 -4.13 4.75 -7.70
N THR A 138 -4.64 5.91 -7.34
CA THR A 138 -5.67 6.63 -8.10
C THR A 138 -5.08 7.84 -8.80
N TRP A 139 -5.55 8.11 -10.01
CA TRP A 139 -5.26 9.35 -10.71
C TRP A 139 -6.43 10.32 -10.54
N CYS A 140 -6.13 11.54 -10.18
CA CYS A 140 -7.16 12.56 -9.97
C CYS A 140 -6.76 13.90 -10.58
N CYS A 141 -7.78 14.71 -10.88
CA CYS A 141 -7.63 16.11 -11.29
C CYS A 141 -8.64 17.00 -10.56
N GLY A 142 -8.46 18.32 -10.64
CA GLY A 142 -9.44 19.27 -10.09
C GLY A 142 -10.73 19.27 -10.89
N ASP A 143 -11.87 19.40 -10.21
CA ASP A 143 -13.20 19.43 -10.85
C ASP A 143 -13.38 20.62 -11.81
N GLU A 144 -12.79 21.78 -11.51
CA GLU A 144 -12.80 22.92 -12.42
C GLU A 144 -12.18 22.57 -13.78
N PHE A 145 -11.03 21.87 -13.78
CA PHE A 145 -10.39 21.40 -15.00
C PHE A 145 -11.27 20.35 -15.69
N PHE A 146 -11.71 19.32 -14.98
CA PHE A 146 -12.50 18.23 -15.54
C PHE A 146 -13.78 18.73 -16.17
N SER A 147 -14.51 19.63 -15.49
CA SER A 147 -15.76 20.24 -15.96
C SER A 147 -15.56 21.23 -17.12
N SER A 148 -14.34 21.71 -17.37
CA SER A 148 -14.02 22.53 -18.54
C SER A 148 -13.88 21.73 -19.83
N LEU A 149 -13.71 20.40 -19.72
CA LEU A 149 -13.63 19.49 -20.86
C LEU A 149 -15.02 19.18 -21.42
N THR A 150 -15.11 18.91 -22.73
CA THR A 150 -16.33 18.37 -23.33
C THR A 150 -16.57 16.94 -22.84
N GLU A 151 -17.78 16.43 -22.90
CA GLU A 151 -18.11 15.04 -22.54
C GLU A 151 -17.21 14.03 -23.25
N GLU A 152 -16.98 14.21 -24.55
CA GLU A 152 -16.07 13.36 -25.33
C GLU A 152 -14.61 13.39 -24.80
N GLN A 153 -14.15 14.57 -24.35
CA GLN A 153 -12.81 14.71 -23.78
C GLN A 153 -12.71 14.09 -22.39
N GLN A 154 -13.76 14.19 -21.56
CA GLN A 154 -13.84 13.53 -20.24
C GLN A 154 -13.79 12.01 -20.40
N GLU A 155 -14.64 11.47 -21.29
CA GLU A 155 -14.64 10.03 -21.59
C GLU A 155 -13.27 9.53 -22.11
N LEU A 156 -12.66 10.31 -23.01
CA LEU A 156 -11.33 9.96 -23.55
C LEU A 156 -10.26 9.97 -22.47
N LEU A 157 -10.29 10.96 -21.56
CA LEU A 157 -9.33 11.04 -20.44
C LEU A 157 -9.46 9.84 -19.51
N MET A 158 -10.68 9.51 -19.08
CA MET A 158 -10.94 8.37 -18.19
C MET A 158 -10.55 7.05 -18.85
N LYS A 159 -10.99 6.82 -20.09
CA LYS A 159 -10.64 5.62 -20.85
C LYS A 159 -9.14 5.46 -21.04
N THR A 160 -8.44 6.55 -21.40
CA THR A 160 -6.98 6.50 -21.57
C THR A 160 -6.25 6.21 -20.27
N CYS A 161 -6.74 6.76 -19.16
CA CYS A 161 -6.19 6.49 -17.84
C CYS A 161 -6.37 5.02 -17.44
N GLU A 162 -7.56 4.45 -17.70
CA GLU A 162 -7.86 3.04 -17.46
C GLU A 162 -6.98 2.12 -18.32
N GLU A 163 -6.89 2.35 -19.63
CA GLU A 163 -6.04 1.56 -20.55
C GLU A 163 -4.55 1.63 -20.13
N ALA A 164 -4.09 2.80 -19.72
CA ALA A 164 -2.72 2.96 -19.24
C ALA A 164 -2.49 2.25 -17.90
N GLY A 165 -3.51 2.16 -17.02
CA GLY A 165 -3.48 1.38 -15.79
C GLY A 165 -3.31 -0.11 -16.06
N VAL A 166 -4.08 -0.67 -17.00
CA VAL A 166 -3.92 -2.07 -17.44
C VAL A 166 -2.48 -2.33 -17.90
N TYR A 167 -1.95 -1.45 -18.75
CA TYR A 167 -0.58 -1.58 -19.24
C TYR A 167 0.48 -1.49 -18.12
N ASN A 168 0.28 -0.58 -17.15
CA ASN A 168 1.13 -0.48 -15.96
C ASN A 168 1.15 -1.79 -15.17
N ASN A 169 -0.01 -2.40 -14.95
CA ASN A 169 -0.16 -3.62 -14.17
C ASN A 169 0.53 -4.81 -14.84
N GLU A 170 0.41 -4.95 -16.17
CA GLU A 170 1.14 -5.96 -16.95
C GLU A 170 2.66 -5.79 -16.82
N ILE A 171 3.17 -4.55 -16.85
CA ILE A 171 4.61 -4.29 -16.64
C ILE A 171 5.01 -4.66 -15.21
N LEU A 172 4.26 -4.23 -14.20
CA LEU A 172 4.54 -4.52 -12.81
C LEU A 172 4.67 -6.02 -12.57
N ASP A 173 3.70 -6.80 -13.05
CA ASP A 173 3.69 -8.25 -12.91
C ASP A 173 4.90 -8.89 -13.61
N SER A 174 5.21 -8.45 -14.84
CA SER A 174 6.33 -8.99 -15.62
C SER A 174 7.71 -8.66 -15.05
N GLU A 175 7.84 -7.53 -14.35
CA GLU A 175 9.12 -7.05 -13.81
C GLU A 175 9.35 -7.49 -12.35
N THR A 176 8.31 -7.86 -11.60
CA THR A 176 8.41 -8.23 -10.17
C THR A 176 9.46 -9.30 -9.92
N SER A 177 9.44 -10.41 -10.68
CA SER A 177 10.42 -11.49 -10.54
C SER A 177 11.86 -11.04 -10.86
N LYS A 178 12.03 -10.14 -11.82
CA LYS A 178 13.34 -9.61 -12.18
C LYS A 178 13.89 -8.68 -11.11
N VAL A 179 13.02 -7.90 -10.47
CA VAL A 179 13.40 -7.03 -9.37
C VAL A 179 13.82 -7.86 -8.15
N LEU A 180 13.06 -8.92 -7.81
CA LEU A 180 13.47 -9.87 -6.76
C LEU A 180 14.83 -10.47 -7.03
N GLN A 181 15.08 -10.96 -8.26
CA GLN A 181 16.40 -11.49 -8.64
C GLN A 181 17.52 -10.45 -8.46
N LYS A 182 17.31 -9.19 -8.84
CA LYS A 182 18.30 -8.11 -8.62
C LYS A 182 18.59 -7.88 -7.14
N LEU A 183 17.56 -7.93 -6.29
CA LEU A 183 17.73 -7.81 -4.84
C LEU A 183 18.57 -8.97 -4.28
N GLU A 184 18.30 -10.19 -4.70
CA GLU A 184 19.08 -11.38 -4.32
C GLU A 184 20.54 -11.30 -4.80
N GLU A 185 20.76 -10.89 -6.07
CA GLU A 185 22.11 -10.65 -6.63
C GLU A 185 22.86 -9.54 -5.88
N ALA A 186 22.14 -8.56 -5.31
CA ALA A 186 22.71 -7.53 -4.43
C ALA A 186 22.96 -8.03 -2.99
N GLY A 187 22.70 -9.31 -2.71
CA GLY A 187 22.94 -9.95 -1.43
C GLY A 187 21.82 -9.75 -0.41
N VAL A 188 20.60 -9.50 -0.87
CA VAL A 188 19.41 -9.53 0.00
C VAL A 188 18.96 -10.97 0.18
N THR A 189 18.68 -11.35 1.42
CA THR A 189 18.00 -12.60 1.75
C THR A 189 16.49 -12.35 1.74
N VAL A 190 15.78 -13.10 0.90
CA VAL A 190 14.32 -13.00 0.79
C VAL A 190 13.68 -14.09 1.65
N TYR A 191 12.73 -13.71 2.49
CA TYR A 191 11.92 -14.61 3.30
C TYR A 191 10.47 -14.56 2.85
N THR A 192 9.92 -15.70 2.53
CA THR A 192 8.46 -15.85 2.36
C THR A 192 7.83 -16.10 3.73
N VAL A 193 6.67 -15.55 3.97
CA VAL A 193 5.93 -15.74 5.22
C VAL A 193 5.43 -17.18 5.32
N ASP A 194 5.93 -17.92 6.32
CA ASP A 194 5.54 -19.31 6.54
C ASP A 194 4.13 -19.46 7.15
N ASN A 195 3.72 -18.49 7.98
CA ASN A 195 2.45 -18.49 8.68
C ASN A 195 1.72 -17.14 8.55
N PRO A 196 0.98 -16.92 7.46
CA PRO A 196 0.23 -15.67 7.25
C PRO A 196 -0.85 -15.42 8.32
N ASP A 197 -1.36 -16.45 8.99
CA ASP A 197 -2.37 -16.30 10.05
C ASP A 197 -1.83 -15.57 11.28
N GLU A 198 -0.53 -15.67 11.58
CA GLU A 198 0.09 -14.91 12.67
C GLU A 198 0.10 -13.41 12.38
N TRP A 199 0.41 -13.03 11.15
CA TRP A 199 0.41 -11.64 10.73
C TRP A 199 -1.00 -11.06 10.71
N LEU A 200 -1.96 -11.84 10.22
CA LEU A 200 -3.37 -11.46 10.26
C LEU A 200 -3.87 -11.30 11.70
N ALA A 201 -3.52 -12.22 12.60
CA ALA A 201 -3.89 -12.11 14.01
C ALA A 201 -3.24 -10.89 14.69
N ALA A 202 -1.99 -10.57 14.37
CA ALA A 202 -1.31 -9.38 14.88
C ALA A 202 -2.00 -8.09 14.44
N SER A 203 -2.52 -8.05 13.21
CA SER A 203 -3.21 -6.86 12.68
C SER A 203 -4.56 -6.57 13.37
N GLN A 204 -5.13 -7.50 14.14
CA GLN A 204 -6.44 -7.36 14.77
C GLN A 204 -6.53 -6.11 15.67
N SER A 205 -5.46 -5.79 16.39
CA SER A 205 -5.44 -4.61 17.28
C SER A 205 -5.57 -3.28 16.51
N PHE A 206 -5.18 -3.24 15.22
CA PHE A 206 -5.45 -2.09 14.36
C PHE A 206 -6.96 -1.93 14.13
N TYR A 207 -7.65 -3.01 13.79
CA TYR A 207 -9.08 -2.99 13.48
C TYR A 207 -9.95 -2.65 14.68
N ASP A 208 -9.56 -3.07 15.88
CA ASP A 208 -10.30 -2.81 17.12
C ASP A 208 -10.46 -1.31 17.41
N ALA A 209 -9.59 -0.46 16.88
CA ALA A 209 -9.60 0.98 17.09
C ALA A 209 -9.86 1.81 15.81
N ALA A 210 -9.87 1.20 14.64
CA ALA A 210 -9.77 1.90 13.36
C ALA A 210 -10.97 2.81 13.08
N GLU A 211 -12.20 2.36 13.30
CA GLU A 211 -13.42 3.12 13.00
C GLU A 211 -13.46 4.44 13.79
N GLU A 212 -13.26 4.37 15.11
CA GLU A 212 -13.23 5.56 15.97
C GLU A 212 -12.03 6.46 15.63
N LYS A 213 -10.84 5.88 15.48
CA LYS A 213 -9.59 6.61 15.34
C LYS A 213 -9.48 7.36 14.02
N TYR A 214 -9.97 6.77 12.93
CA TYR A 214 -9.87 7.36 11.58
C TYR A 214 -11.18 7.99 11.11
N GLY A 215 -12.22 7.98 11.94
CA GLY A 215 -13.54 8.49 11.57
C GLY A 215 -14.18 7.69 10.44
N TRP A 216 -13.92 6.39 10.40
CA TRP A 216 -14.59 5.51 9.46
C TRP A 216 -16.06 5.34 9.89
N SER A 217 -16.92 5.12 8.92
CA SER A 217 -18.32 4.80 9.23
C SER A 217 -18.42 3.47 9.97
N ASP A 218 -19.39 3.36 10.87
CA ASP A 218 -19.66 2.13 11.59
C ASP A 218 -19.83 0.95 10.62
N GLY A 219 -19.13 -0.14 10.85
CA GLY A 219 -19.17 -1.34 10.01
C GLY A 219 -18.51 -1.18 8.63
N LEU A 220 -17.64 -0.18 8.40
CA LEU A 220 -16.95 -0.01 7.14
C LEU A 220 -16.11 -1.23 6.77
N VAL A 221 -15.38 -1.79 7.71
CA VAL A 221 -14.52 -2.97 7.46
C VAL A 221 -15.38 -4.17 7.03
N ASP A 222 -16.51 -4.39 7.69
CA ASP A 222 -17.44 -5.47 7.32
C ASP A 222 -18.09 -5.21 5.96
N THR A 223 -18.41 -3.96 5.64
CA THR A 223 -18.92 -3.57 4.32
C THR A 223 -17.90 -3.91 3.23
N VAL A 224 -16.63 -3.54 3.42
CA VAL A 224 -15.56 -3.85 2.47
C VAL A 224 -15.36 -5.37 2.35
N LYS A 225 -15.29 -6.11 3.46
CA LYS A 225 -15.18 -7.58 3.45
C LYS A 225 -16.31 -8.25 2.68
N ASN A 226 -17.55 -7.80 2.86
CA ASN A 226 -18.69 -8.33 2.13
C ASN A 226 -18.58 -8.06 0.61
N ILE A 227 -18.11 -6.88 0.21
CA ILE A 227 -17.91 -6.55 -1.22
C ILE A 227 -16.87 -7.48 -1.85
N ILE A 228 -15.76 -7.72 -1.16
CA ILE A 228 -14.66 -8.54 -1.69
C ILE A 228 -14.87 -10.05 -1.50
N GLY A 229 -15.91 -10.45 -0.73
CA GLY A 229 -16.28 -11.86 -0.52
C GLY A 229 -15.50 -12.58 0.57
N GLN A 230 -15.06 -11.83 1.61
CA GLN A 230 -14.38 -12.37 2.80
C GLN A 230 -15.30 -12.48 4.00
#